data_05a57a02f37df7b49b17737a264dd3ff
#
_entry.id   05a57a02f37df7b49b17737a264dd3ff
#
_cell.length_a   1.000
_cell.length_b   1.000
_cell.length_c   1.000
_cell.angle_alpha   90.00
_cell.angle_beta   90.00
_cell.angle_gamma   90.00
#
_symmetry.space_group_name_H-M   'P 1'
#
loop_
_entity.id
_entity.type
_entity.pdbx_description
1 polymer ?
#
loop_
_entity_poly.entity_id
_entity_poly.type
_entity_poly.pdbx_seq_one_letter_code
_entity_poly.pdbx_strand_id
1 'polypeptide(L)'
;MGRAPFMSGTTRAGIIAALLLPAASPAAHAGAVMLWNDTLLSIAQQTSGLLTNGPPEIAREIAMVDTAMYDAVNAATGQTYKPYAYAPGPMNASAAAAALQAGFTVMQSIFSNPVWGAPVSAAILPQITQAYTAGLASLQPGTNTTLGLSIGAAAGNTMVALRASDGATAAIQNGLNTFIPPGSGSVPGVYIPPADRPAMFPTWGSVTPFTMTSSSQFPVHPAPAITSAGYAASILETECLGSAGPLSGSVQAACAAAGGGNNFGLQSAGKVGTSAGPIASNAQVALFWNDPGGGTVTPPGHWLQIADEVLQQQGVTDELQQARLGAMLGTAEADAGIAAWETKYLPFPTGTLWRPNNAIQDCSGWNASFTTCDPSWTSLIATPPHPDYVAGHPSFSQAAGTVLDDFFGADDISFCSTSLPYINAGVAVPPITLCYDSFLAASSDASISRIYGGIHTTYAVLNAQTLGAEIADNLIANNFTPVGEPSSFGLLGVGLAGLLAGWRRPRLK
;
A
#
# COMPACT_ATOMS: atom_id res chain seq x y z
N MET A 1 -39.46 -20.35 10.52
CA MET A 1 -40.31 -19.14 10.73
C MET A 1 -39.71 -18.39 11.89
N GLY A 2 -39.48 -17.11 11.75
CA GLY A 2 -38.90 -16.24 12.79
C GLY A 2 -37.69 -15.47 12.26
N ARG A 3 -37.94 -14.38 11.50
CA ARG A 3 -36.91 -13.40 11.14
C ARG A 3 -36.48 -12.66 12.40
N ALA A 4 -35.19 -12.69 12.73
CA ALA A 4 -34.60 -11.81 13.73
C ALA A 4 -34.58 -10.35 13.17
N PRO A 5 -34.82 -9.33 13.99
CA PRO A 5 -34.86 -7.94 13.51
C PRO A 5 -33.47 -7.41 13.24
N PHE A 6 -33.33 -6.68 12.13
CA PHE A 6 -32.18 -5.85 11.81
C PHE A 6 -31.85 -4.93 12.97
N MET A 7 -30.62 -4.97 13.47
CA MET A 7 -30.12 -4.03 14.48
C MET A 7 -30.12 -2.61 13.91
N SER A 8 -30.83 -1.73 14.59
CA SER A 8 -30.97 -0.32 14.26
C SER A 8 -29.66 0.46 14.39
N GLY A 9 -29.53 1.57 13.65
CA GLY A 9 -28.33 2.40 13.50
C GLY A 9 -27.68 2.98 14.77
N THR A 10 -28.14 2.65 15.95
CA THR A 10 -27.58 3.12 17.23
C THR A 10 -26.34 2.33 17.70
N THR A 11 -26.12 1.11 17.20
CA THR A 11 -24.92 0.30 17.55
C THR A 11 -23.67 0.73 16.78
N ARG A 12 -23.83 1.43 15.64
CA ARG A 12 -22.69 1.90 14.82
C ARG A 12 -21.95 3.10 15.41
N ALA A 13 -22.65 3.98 16.12
CA ALA A 13 -22.05 5.16 16.76
C ALA A 13 -21.24 4.81 18.04
N GLY A 14 -21.58 3.72 18.72
CA GLY A 14 -20.90 3.29 19.94
C GLY A 14 -19.50 2.68 19.73
N ILE A 15 -19.25 2.10 18.55
CA ILE A 15 -17.95 1.49 18.23
C ILE A 15 -16.92 2.57 17.85
N ILE A 16 -17.35 3.66 17.23
CA ILE A 16 -16.47 4.77 16.83
C ILE A 16 -15.94 5.52 18.08
N ALA A 17 -16.74 5.67 19.12
CA ALA A 17 -16.33 6.40 20.33
C ALA A 17 -15.28 5.66 21.18
N ALA A 18 -15.15 4.33 21.03
CA ALA A 18 -14.20 3.52 21.79
C ALA A 18 -12.81 3.40 21.15
N LEU A 19 -12.67 3.76 19.86
CA LEU A 19 -11.42 3.64 19.10
C LEU A 19 -10.61 4.96 19.02
N LEU A 20 -11.20 6.09 19.43
CA LEU A 20 -10.52 7.38 19.38
C LEU A 20 -9.67 7.56 20.67
N LEU A 21 -8.57 6.82 20.78
CA LEU A 21 -7.51 7.15 21.75
C LEU A 21 -6.92 8.51 21.37
N PRO A 22 -6.62 9.41 22.34
CA PRO A 22 -5.93 10.64 22.02
C PRO A 22 -4.58 10.30 21.36
N ALA A 23 -4.32 10.88 20.20
CA ALA A 23 -3.03 10.75 19.53
C ALA A 23 -1.91 11.11 20.52
N ALA A 24 -0.88 10.29 20.58
CA ALA A 24 0.36 10.68 21.24
C ALA A 24 0.81 11.99 20.60
N SER A 25 1.29 12.97 21.41
CA SER A 25 1.83 14.20 20.87
C SER A 25 2.94 13.83 19.88
N PRO A 26 2.89 14.33 18.63
CA PRO A 26 3.94 14.05 17.67
C PRO A 26 5.28 14.43 18.29
N ALA A 27 6.26 13.53 18.18
CA ALA A 27 7.64 13.87 18.51
C ALA A 27 8.04 15.09 17.67
N ALA A 28 8.95 15.94 18.17
CA ALA A 28 9.39 17.09 17.41
C ALA A 28 10.13 16.64 16.15
N HIS A 29 9.41 16.59 15.02
CA HIS A 29 9.95 16.14 13.74
C HIS A 29 10.80 17.25 13.11
N ALA A 30 11.87 16.85 12.41
CA ALA A 30 12.83 17.77 11.82
C ALA A 30 12.33 18.45 10.53
N GLY A 31 11.13 18.11 9.98
CA GLY A 31 10.63 18.66 8.73
C GLY A 31 9.11 18.56 8.56
N ALA A 32 8.58 19.32 7.58
CA ALA A 32 7.14 19.40 7.32
C ALA A 32 6.60 18.11 6.66
N VAL A 33 7.41 17.45 5.83
CA VAL A 33 7.05 16.18 5.19
C VAL A 33 6.82 15.11 6.26
N MET A 34 7.79 14.91 7.15
CA MET A 34 7.70 13.93 8.23
C MET A 34 6.52 14.22 9.19
N LEU A 35 6.23 15.48 9.47
CA LEU A 35 5.06 15.88 10.27
C LEU A 35 3.75 15.38 9.64
N TRP A 36 3.62 15.50 8.32
CA TRP A 36 2.40 15.05 7.63
C TRP A 36 2.32 13.54 7.51
N ASN A 37 3.44 12.85 7.28
CA ASN A 37 3.48 11.39 7.26
C ASN A 37 3.03 10.82 8.61
N ASP A 38 3.58 11.30 9.73
CA ASP A 38 3.16 10.87 11.07
C ASP A 38 1.68 11.18 11.35
N THR A 39 1.22 12.37 10.94
CA THR A 39 -0.19 12.74 11.11
C THR A 39 -1.09 11.81 10.31
N LEU A 40 -0.72 11.50 9.08
CA LEU A 40 -1.47 10.60 8.20
C LEU A 40 -1.47 9.16 8.75
N LEU A 41 -0.31 8.66 9.19
CA LEU A 41 -0.20 7.34 9.83
C LEU A 41 -1.05 7.25 11.11
N SER A 42 -1.03 8.29 11.95
CA SER A 42 -1.89 8.35 13.14
C SER A 42 -3.38 8.33 12.79
N ILE A 43 -3.79 9.03 11.73
CA ILE A 43 -5.16 9.03 11.24
C ILE A 43 -5.52 7.67 10.62
N ALA A 44 -4.63 7.09 9.82
CA ALA A 44 -4.80 5.75 9.24
C ALA A 44 -5.02 4.70 10.33
N GLN A 45 -4.22 4.72 11.41
CA GLN A 45 -4.41 3.83 12.57
C GLN A 45 -5.81 3.96 13.19
N GLN A 46 -6.34 5.17 13.27
CA GLN A 46 -7.68 5.43 13.83
C GLN A 46 -8.81 5.02 12.89
N THR A 47 -8.60 5.08 11.59
CA THR A 47 -9.66 4.93 10.58
C THR A 47 -9.63 3.61 9.81
N SER A 48 -8.53 2.87 9.82
CA SER A 48 -8.34 1.63 9.05
C SER A 48 -9.34 0.50 9.35
N GLY A 49 -10.04 0.55 10.49
CA GLY A 49 -11.12 -0.38 10.82
C GLY A 49 -12.49 -0.02 10.26
N LEU A 50 -12.61 1.13 9.63
CA LEU A 50 -13.86 1.58 9.03
C LEU A 50 -14.08 0.88 7.68
N LEU A 51 -15.34 0.64 7.31
CA LEU A 51 -15.68 0.09 6.00
C LEU A 51 -15.31 1.02 4.84
N THR A 52 -15.08 2.29 5.14
CA THR A 52 -14.69 3.34 4.19
C THR A 52 -13.19 3.48 4.05
N ASN A 53 -12.39 2.85 4.92
CA ASN A 53 -10.94 2.96 4.89
C ASN A 53 -10.26 1.61 5.04
N GLY A 54 -9.58 1.20 3.98
CA GLY A 54 -8.80 -0.04 3.92
C GLY A 54 -7.54 0.17 3.09
N PRO A 55 -6.72 -0.87 2.88
CA PRO A 55 -5.40 -0.72 2.27
C PRO A 55 -5.36 0.10 0.98
N PRO A 56 -6.28 -0.09 0.00
CA PRO A 56 -6.22 0.69 -1.23
C PRO A 56 -6.53 2.18 -1.05
N GLU A 57 -7.44 2.54 -0.12
CA GLU A 57 -7.75 3.95 0.14
C GLU A 57 -6.61 4.62 0.92
N ILE A 58 -6.03 3.94 1.90
CA ILE A 58 -4.87 4.47 2.63
C ILE A 58 -3.68 4.70 1.69
N ALA A 59 -3.42 3.79 0.75
CA ALA A 59 -2.40 4.01 -0.29
C ALA A 59 -2.70 5.25 -1.13
N ARG A 60 -3.98 5.47 -1.49
CA ARG A 60 -4.41 6.65 -2.23
C ARG A 60 -4.26 7.93 -1.41
N GLU A 61 -4.57 7.91 -0.12
CA GLU A 61 -4.37 9.04 0.78
C GLU A 61 -2.89 9.45 0.86
N ILE A 62 -1.99 8.47 1.06
CA ILE A 62 -0.54 8.66 1.04
C ILE A 62 -0.11 9.27 -0.30
N ALA A 63 -0.52 8.66 -1.42
CA ALA A 63 -0.18 9.14 -2.75
C ALA A 63 -0.61 10.60 -2.98
N MET A 64 -1.80 10.99 -2.56
CA MET A 64 -2.30 12.35 -2.74
C MET A 64 -1.53 13.37 -1.89
N VAL A 65 -1.27 13.05 -0.62
CA VAL A 65 -0.61 13.95 0.32
C VAL A 65 0.85 14.16 -0.09
N ASP A 66 1.60 13.06 -0.27
CA ASP A 66 3.02 13.12 -0.55
C ASP A 66 3.32 13.67 -1.95
N THR A 67 2.51 13.34 -2.96
CA THR A 67 2.70 13.89 -4.30
C THR A 67 2.42 15.39 -4.35
N ALA A 68 1.44 15.88 -3.58
CA ALA A 68 1.21 17.32 -3.47
C ALA A 68 2.36 18.05 -2.75
N MET A 69 2.90 17.43 -1.70
CA MET A 69 4.10 17.96 -1.01
C MET A 69 5.31 17.96 -1.94
N TYR A 70 5.53 16.86 -2.67
CA TYR A 70 6.60 16.77 -3.65
C TYR A 70 6.53 17.87 -4.70
N ASP A 71 5.39 18.05 -5.35
CA ASP A 71 5.24 19.09 -6.37
C ASP A 71 5.48 20.50 -5.79
N ALA A 72 4.98 20.76 -4.58
CA ALA A 72 5.16 22.03 -3.89
C ALA A 72 6.64 22.30 -3.55
N VAL A 73 7.32 21.30 -2.97
CA VAL A 73 8.73 21.43 -2.58
C VAL A 73 9.64 21.51 -3.80
N ASN A 74 9.39 20.67 -4.81
CA ASN A 74 10.14 20.68 -6.07
C ASN A 74 10.06 22.06 -6.77
N ALA A 75 8.86 22.65 -6.84
CA ALA A 75 8.70 24.01 -7.37
C ALA A 75 9.41 25.05 -6.50
N ALA A 76 9.31 24.96 -5.17
CA ALA A 76 9.93 25.91 -4.23
C ALA A 76 11.46 25.87 -4.27
N THR A 77 12.06 24.72 -4.58
CA THR A 77 13.52 24.48 -4.54
C THR A 77 14.20 24.47 -5.90
N GLY A 78 13.53 24.94 -6.96
CA GLY A 78 14.16 25.10 -8.28
C GLY A 78 13.74 24.08 -9.32
N GLN A 79 12.80 23.18 -9.03
CA GLN A 79 12.21 22.20 -9.95
C GLN A 79 13.26 21.29 -10.61
N THR A 80 14.07 20.63 -9.79
CA THR A 80 15.15 19.73 -10.23
C THR A 80 14.66 18.37 -10.75
N TYR A 81 13.42 18.02 -10.44
CA TYR A 81 12.76 16.80 -10.90
C TYR A 81 11.53 17.11 -11.73
N LYS A 82 11.10 16.16 -12.55
CA LYS A 82 9.82 16.25 -13.29
C LYS A 82 8.67 16.37 -12.30
N PRO A 83 7.86 17.44 -12.38
CA PRO A 83 6.68 17.57 -11.54
C PRO A 83 5.64 16.51 -11.92
N TYR A 84 4.79 16.13 -10.97
CA TYR A 84 3.69 15.21 -11.22
C TYR A 84 2.49 15.94 -11.86
N ALA A 85 1.97 16.97 -11.20
CA ALA A 85 0.78 17.70 -11.65
C ALA A 85 0.92 19.24 -11.58
N TYR A 86 1.65 19.77 -10.60
CA TYR A 86 1.83 21.22 -10.42
C TYR A 86 3.19 21.67 -10.90
N ALA A 87 3.23 22.37 -12.02
CA ALA A 87 4.45 22.77 -12.72
C ALA A 87 4.50 24.28 -13.01
N PRO A 88 4.65 25.16 -11.98
CA PRO A 88 4.67 26.61 -12.19
C PRO A 88 5.99 27.12 -12.77
N GLY A 89 7.03 26.30 -12.84
CA GLY A 89 8.41 26.63 -13.09
C GLY A 89 9.22 26.81 -11.78
N PRO A 90 10.55 26.95 -11.87
CA PRO A 90 11.41 27.02 -10.72
C PRO A 90 11.17 28.32 -9.93
N MET A 91 11.07 28.18 -8.61
CA MET A 91 10.89 29.28 -7.66
C MET A 91 11.96 29.18 -6.56
N ASN A 92 12.13 30.24 -5.79
CA ASN A 92 13.00 30.23 -4.62
C ASN A 92 12.17 30.61 -3.39
N ALA A 93 11.66 29.57 -2.71
CA ALA A 93 10.77 29.71 -1.57
C ALA A 93 11.14 28.73 -0.46
N SER A 94 10.48 28.81 0.69
CA SER A 94 10.65 27.87 1.79
C SER A 94 10.05 26.51 1.43
N ALA A 95 10.90 25.49 1.34
CA ALA A 95 10.51 24.09 1.13
C ALA A 95 9.54 23.61 2.22
N ALA A 96 9.91 23.82 3.49
CA ALA A 96 9.08 23.43 4.63
C ALA A 96 7.70 24.11 4.63
N ALA A 97 7.62 25.40 4.25
CA ALA A 97 6.33 26.10 4.13
C ALA A 97 5.49 25.55 2.98
N ALA A 98 6.13 25.20 1.86
CA ALA A 98 5.46 24.61 0.70
C ALA A 98 4.90 23.22 1.03
N ALA A 99 5.69 22.33 1.62
CA ALA A 99 5.25 21.02 2.09
C ALA A 99 4.12 21.14 3.12
N LEU A 100 4.29 21.99 4.13
CA LEU A 100 3.32 22.17 5.20
C LEU A 100 1.93 22.55 4.67
N GLN A 101 1.88 23.52 3.76
CA GLN A 101 0.60 23.99 3.22
C GLN A 101 0.00 22.99 2.24
N ALA A 102 0.81 22.29 1.43
CA ALA A 102 0.34 21.29 0.48
C ALA A 102 -0.33 20.13 1.22
N GLY A 103 0.35 19.54 2.21
CA GLY A 103 -0.21 18.45 3.02
C GLY A 103 -1.49 18.87 3.75
N PHE A 104 -1.51 20.04 4.37
CA PHE A 104 -2.73 20.59 4.99
C PHE A 104 -3.91 20.66 4.02
N THR A 105 -3.69 21.23 2.83
CA THR A 105 -4.73 21.43 1.83
C THR A 105 -5.34 20.10 1.39
N VAL A 106 -4.50 19.10 1.13
CA VAL A 106 -4.96 17.78 0.67
C VAL A 106 -5.66 17.02 1.80
N MET A 107 -5.07 16.94 2.99
CA MET A 107 -5.68 16.22 4.12
C MET A 107 -7.01 16.83 4.54
N GLN A 108 -7.12 18.16 4.59
CA GLN A 108 -8.40 18.85 4.84
C GLN A 108 -9.46 18.46 3.79
N SER A 109 -9.07 18.39 2.52
CA SER A 109 -10.00 18.00 1.45
C SER A 109 -10.44 16.54 1.58
N ILE A 110 -9.50 15.61 1.82
CA ILE A 110 -9.80 14.17 1.98
C ILE A 110 -10.83 13.99 3.10
N PHE A 111 -10.52 14.44 4.31
CA PHE A 111 -11.33 14.15 5.51
C PHE A 111 -12.54 15.07 5.69
N SER A 112 -12.72 16.08 4.81
CA SER A 112 -13.96 16.83 4.67
C SER A 112 -14.96 16.16 3.71
N ASN A 113 -14.55 15.11 2.98
CA ASN A 113 -15.43 14.42 2.05
C ASN A 113 -16.58 13.72 2.81
N PRO A 114 -17.85 13.93 2.41
CA PRO A 114 -19.01 13.32 3.08
C PRO A 114 -18.98 11.79 3.16
N VAL A 115 -18.16 11.11 2.35
CA VAL A 115 -18.01 9.64 2.39
C VAL A 115 -17.54 9.13 3.75
N TRP A 116 -16.78 9.94 4.50
CA TRP A 116 -16.33 9.61 5.84
C TRP A 116 -17.44 9.64 6.90
N GLY A 117 -18.46 10.44 6.67
CA GLY A 117 -19.50 10.71 7.65
C GLY A 117 -19.06 11.74 8.70
N ALA A 118 -20.04 12.52 9.18
CA ALA A 118 -19.80 13.64 10.08
C ALA A 118 -19.03 13.28 11.39
N PRO A 119 -19.24 12.13 12.04
CA PRO A 119 -18.48 11.78 13.25
C PRO A 119 -16.99 11.60 13.01
N VAL A 120 -16.59 10.98 11.89
CA VAL A 120 -15.19 10.77 11.53
C VAL A 120 -14.53 12.11 11.22
N SER A 121 -15.15 12.90 10.33
CA SER A 121 -14.64 14.23 9.99
C SER A 121 -14.49 15.13 11.22
N ALA A 122 -15.45 15.13 12.13
CA ALA A 122 -15.39 15.90 13.38
C ALA A 122 -14.25 15.47 14.31
N ALA A 123 -13.84 14.20 14.28
CA ALA A 123 -12.75 13.69 15.07
C ALA A 123 -11.37 13.99 14.42
N ILE A 124 -11.27 13.94 13.10
CA ILE A 124 -10.00 13.99 12.36
C ILE A 124 -9.61 15.43 12.00
N LEU A 125 -10.52 16.28 11.54
CA LEU A 125 -10.20 17.64 11.09
C LEU A 125 -9.51 18.52 12.15
N PRO A 126 -9.86 18.44 13.45
CA PRO A 126 -9.12 19.15 14.49
C PRO A 126 -7.65 18.70 14.63
N GLN A 127 -7.35 17.41 14.43
CA GLN A 127 -5.99 16.87 14.52
C GLN A 127 -5.14 17.44 13.37
N ILE A 128 -5.68 17.47 12.14
CA ILE A 128 -5.04 18.08 10.97
C ILE A 128 -4.75 19.58 11.21
N THR A 129 -5.73 20.28 11.77
CA THR A 129 -5.58 21.72 12.09
C THR A 129 -4.52 21.95 13.18
N GLN A 130 -4.45 21.07 14.17
CA GLN A 130 -3.45 21.13 15.24
C GLN A 130 -2.04 20.90 14.68
N ALA A 131 -1.84 19.86 13.84
CA ALA A 131 -0.56 19.58 13.19
C ALA A 131 -0.10 20.78 12.32
N TYR A 132 -1.00 21.32 11.53
CA TYR A 132 -0.74 22.52 10.71
C TYR A 132 -0.31 23.72 11.56
N THR A 133 -1.02 23.99 12.65
CA THR A 133 -0.71 25.11 13.56
C THR A 133 0.66 24.94 14.21
N ALA A 134 1.00 23.72 14.64
CA ALA A 134 2.31 23.40 15.18
C ALA A 134 3.42 23.57 14.12
N GLY A 135 3.18 23.08 12.89
CA GLY A 135 4.09 23.27 11.77
C GLY A 135 4.33 24.76 11.42
N LEU A 136 3.25 25.57 11.39
CA LEU A 136 3.39 27.02 11.16
C LEU A 136 4.25 27.71 12.22
N ALA A 137 4.13 27.29 13.48
CA ALA A 137 4.91 27.85 14.57
C ALA A 137 6.42 27.53 14.48
N SER A 138 6.78 26.48 13.75
CA SER A 138 8.19 26.10 13.51
C SER A 138 8.84 26.88 12.37
N LEU A 139 8.06 27.50 11.49
CA LEU A 139 8.56 28.23 10.32
C LEU A 139 9.18 29.60 10.70
N GLN A 140 10.26 29.94 10.01
CA GLN A 140 10.82 31.29 10.13
C GLN A 140 9.98 32.29 9.32
N PRO A 141 9.49 33.37 9.91
CA PRO A 141 8.75 34.40 9.18
C PRO A 141 9.57 35.05 8.07
N GLY A 142 8.94 35.37 6.95
CA GLY A 142 9.61 36.07 5.84
C GLY A 142 8.90 35.93 4.50
N THR A 143 9.40 36.61 3.48
CA THR A 143 8.83 36.60 2.13
C THR A 143 8.88 35.20 1.49
N ASN A 144 9.98 34.48 1.71
CA ASN A 144 10.14 33.10 1.19
C ASN A 144 9.15 32.13 1.83
N THR A 145 8.83 32.32 3.12
CA THR A 145 7.80 31.52 3.82
C THR A 145 6.41 31.80 3.25
N THR A 146 6.05 33.07 3.06
CA THR A 146 4.75 33.45 2.45
C THR A 146 4.62 32.90 1.04
N LEU A 147 5.69 32.95 0.24
CA LEU A 147 5.69 32.37 -1.10
C LEU A 147 5.57 30.85 -1.04
N GLY A 148 6.28 30.18 -0.13
CA GLY A 148 6.19 28.74 0.08
C GLY A 148 4.77 28.29 0.42
N LEU A 149 4.09 28.96 1.35
CA LEU A 149 2.69 28.71 1.67
C LEU A 149 1.78 28.87 0.45
N SER A 150 2.02 29.90 -0.39
CA SER A 150 1.24 30.10 -1.62
C SER A 150 1.44 28.96 -2.63
N ILE A 151 2.69 28.52 -2.81
CA ILE A 151 3.05 27.38 -3.68
C ILE A 151 2.37 26.09 -3.16
N GLY A 152 2.48 25.84 -1.86
CA GLY A 152 1.86 24.67 -1.22
C GLY A 152 0.35 24.63 -1.40
N ALA A 153 -0.32 25.78 -1.22
CA ALA A 153 -1.76 25.89 -1.45
C ALA A 153 -2.11 25.59 -2.93
N ALA A 154 -1.34 26.09 -3.87
CA ALA A 154 -1.58 25.87 -5.29
C ALA A 154 -1.35 24.39 -5.69
N ALA A 155 -0.26 23.76 -5.24
CA ALA A 155 0.02 22.36 -5.49
C ALA A 155 -1.04 21.44 -4.84
N GLY A 156 -1.40 21.68 -3.57
CA GLY A 156 -2.46 20.95 -2.89
C GLY A 156 -3.81 21.05 -3.60
N ASN A 157 -4.21 22.26 -4.01
CA ASN A 157 -5.45 22.44 -4.76
C ASN A 157 -5.42 21.78 -6.15
N THR A 158 -4.26 21.73 -6.80
CA THR A 158 -4.08 21.01 -8.07
C THR A 158 -4.30 19.51 -7.87
N MET A 159 -3.72 18.92 -6.82
CA MET A 159 -3.93 17.50 -6.49
C MET A 159 -5.39 17.21 -6.15
N VAL A 160 -6.02 18.04 -5.32
CA VAL A 160 -7.45 17.91 -4.97
C VAL A 160 -8.31 17.95 -6.22
N ALA A 161 -8.08 18.90 -7.12
CA ALA A 161 -8.83 19.02 -8.37
C ALA A 161 -8.61 17.82 -9.30
N LEU A 162 -7.36 17.34 -9.41
CA LEU A 162 -7.01 16.18 -10.23
C LEU A 162 -7.72 14.91 -9.77
N ARG A 163 -7.87 14.73 -8.45
CA ARG A 163 -8.43 13.52 -7.85
C ARG A 163 -9.91 13.64 -7.46
N ALA A 164 -10.54 14.79 -7.71
CA ALA A 164 -11.95 15.05 -7.33
C ALA A 164 -12.95 14.08 -7.97
N SER A 165 -12.63 13.57 -9.16
CA SER A 165 -13.50 12.68 -9.95
C SER A 165 -12.77 11.39 -10.38
N ASP A 166 -11.81 10.93 -9.59
CA ASP A 166 -11.01 9.75 -9.90
C ASP A 166 -11.74 8.41 -9.70
N GLY A 167 -12.95 8.43 -9.18
CA GLY A 167 -13.77 7.24 -8.94
C GLY A 167 -13.72 6.69 -7.51
N ALA A 168 -12.77 7.12 -6.66
CA ALA A 168 -12.59 6.57 -5.32
C ALA A 168 -13.84 6.73 -4.44
N THR A 169 -14.47 7.91 -4.41
CA THR A 169 -15.71 8.13 -3.63
C THR A 169 -16.81 7.15 -4.03
N ALA A 170 -16.98 6.90 -5.33
CA ALA A 170 -17.97 5.94 -5.82
C ALA A 170 -17.58 4.49 -5.44
N ALA A 171 -16.29 4.14 -5.53
CA ALA A 171 -15.81 2.83 -5.15
C ALA A 171 -15.99 2.53 -3.65
N ILE A 172 -15.75 3.51 -2.77
CA ILE A 172 -16.03 3.41 -1.34
C ILE A 172 -17.52 3.21 -1.10
N GLN A 173 -18.39 4.03 -1.70
CA GLN A 173 -19.83 3.90 -1.55
C GLN A 173 -20.36 2.55 -2.04
N ASN A 174 -19.85 2.04 -3.16
CA ASN A 174 -20.17 0.71 -3.66
C ASN A 174 -19.67 -0.40 -2.73
N GLY A 175 -18.53 -0.22 -2.06
CA GLY A 175 -18.00 -1.14 -1.06
C GLY A 175 -18.87 -1.27 0.20
N LEU A 176 -19.74 -0.31 0.47
CA LEU A 176 -20.72 -0.40 1.57
C LEU A 176 -21.93 -1.29 1.22
N ASN A 177 -22.10 -1.66 -0.04
CA ASN A 177 -23.15 -2.54 -0.50
C ASN A 177 -22.69 -4.01 -0.45
N THR A 178 -23.64 -4.92 -0.34
CA THR A 178 -23.34 -6.35 -0.38
C THR A 178 -22.96 -6.78 -1.79
N PHE A 179 -21.70 -7.13 -2.00
CA PHE A 179 -21.22 -7.77 -3.23
C PHE A 179 -21.21 -9.31 -3.04
N ILE A 180 -21.99 -9.99 -3.85
CA ILE A 180 -22.03 -11.47 -3.89
C ILE A 180 -21.81 -11.87 -5.34
N PRO A 181 -20.67 -12.52 -5.70
CA PRO A 181 -20.45 -12.95 -7.07
C PRO A 181 -21.41 -14.06 -7.46
N PRO A 182 -21.80 -14.16 -8.74
CA PRO A 182 -22.60 -15.27 -9.24
C PRO A 182 -21.95 -16.62 -8.93
N GLY A 183 -22.71 -17.57 -8.35
CA GLY A 183 -22.19 -18.88 -7.96
C GLY A 183 -21.58 -18.95 -6.55
N SER A 184 -21.51 -17.83 -5.80
CA SER A 184 -21.02 -17.82 -4.43
C SER A 184 -21.75 -18.86 -3.55
N GLY A 185 -20.98 -19.70 -2.85
CA GLY A 185 -21.53 -20.77 -1.99
C GLY A 185 -22.17 -21.95 -2.72
N SER A 186 -22.20 -21.96 -4.06
CA SER A 186 -22.80 -23.06 -4.85
C SER A 186 -21.87 -23.59 -5.94
N VAL A 187 -20.92 -22.79 -6.40
CA VAL A 187 -19.91 -23.19 -7.39
C VAL A 187 -18.55 -23.22 -6.70
N PRO A 188 -17.86 -24.37 -6.62
CA PRO A 188 -16.52 -24.46 -6.07
C PRO A 188 -15.56 -23.49 -6.76
N GLY A 189 -14.71 -22.84 -5.98
CA GLY A 189 -13.77 -21.86 -6.49
C GLY A 189 -14.26 -20.41 -6.45
N VAL A 190 -15.57 -20.16 -6.40
CA VAL A 190 -16.12 -18.80 -6.37
C VAL A 190 -16.04 -18.22 -4.95
N TYR A 191 -15.58 -16.97 -4.87
CA TYR A 191 -15.44 -16.22 -3.61
C TYR A 191 -16.74 -16.18 -2.80
N ILE A 192 -16.62 -16.46 -1.52
CA ILE A 192 -17.70 -16.39 -0.53
C ILE A 192 -17.41 -15.25 0.41
N PRO A 193 -18.14 -14.11 0.33
CA PRO A 193 -17.99 -13.00 1.27
C PRO A 193 -18.32 -13.46 2.70
N PRO A 194 -17.60 -12.98 3.72
CA PRO A 194 -17.96 -13.22 5.12
C PRO A 194 -19.40 -12.72 5.41
N ALA A 195 -20.13 -13.46 6.25
CA ALA A 195 -21.53 -13.14 6.54
C ALA A 195 -21.69 -11.85 7.37
N ASP A 196 -20.67 -11.46 8.09
CA ASP A 196 -20.63 -10.31 9.02
C ASP A 196 -20.07 -9.03 8.41
N ARG A 197 -19.47 -9.11 7.21
CA ARG A 197 -18.79 -7.98 6.55
C ARG A 197 -19.05 -7.98 5.05
N PRO A 198 -19.29 -6.80 4.42
CA PRO A 198 -19.34 -6.71 2.96
C PRO A 198 -17.96 -6.97 2.36
N ALA A 199 -17.94 -7.34 1.07
CA ALA A 199 -16.70 -7.42 0.30
C ALA A 199 -16.05 -6.05 0.21
N MET A 200 -14.74 -5.97 0.46
CA MET A 200 -14.00 -4.72 0.52
C MET A 200 -13.76 -4.15 -0.88
N PHE A 201 -14.28 -2.98 -1.16
CA PHE A 201 -14.02 -2.16 -2.36
C PHE A 201 -14.16 -2.90 -3.71
N PRO A 202 -15.29 -3.55 -4.02
CA PRO A 202 -15.42 -4.41 -5.20
C PRO A 202 -15.27 -3.67 -6.55
N THR A 203 -15.29 -2.35 -6.55
CA THR A 203 -15.12 -1.52 -7.76
C THR A 203 -13.87 -0.63 -7.70
N TRP A 204 -12.90 -0.94 -6.82
CA TRP A 204 -11.68 -0.12 -6.69
C TRP A 204 -10.82 -0.11 -7.96
N GLY A 205 -10.86 -1.16 -8.77
CA GLY A 205 -10.20 -1.21 -10.07
C GLY A 205 -10.67 -0.14 -11.06
N SER A 206 -11.80 0.52 -10.81
CA SER A 206 -12.28 1.65 -11.61
C SER A 206 -11.71 3.01 -11.18
N VAL A 207 -10.94 3.07 -10.10
CA VAL A 207 -10.25 4.30 -9.68
C VAL A 207 -9.18 4.65 -10.71
N THR A 208 -9.10 5.92 -11.08
CA THR A 208 -8.06 6.40 -12.01
C THR A 208 -6.68 6.20 -11.39
N PRO A 209 -5.76 5.50 -12.03
CA PRO A 209 -4.39 5.32 -11.54
C PRO A 209 -3.62 6.63 -11.41
N PHE A 210 -2.48 6.58 -10.71
CA PHE A 210 -1.59 7.74 -10.54
C PHE A 210 -0.53 7.80 -11.64
N THR A 211 0.14 6.68 -11.94
CA THR A 211 1.27 6.61 -12.87
C THR A 211 1.03 5.61 -14.00
N MET A 212 0.10 4.69 -13.83
CA MET A 212 -0.34 3.79 -14.88
C MET A 212 -1.34 4.47 -15.82
N THR A 213 -1.45 3.98 -17.06
CA THR A 213 -2.43 4.44 -18.05
C THR A 213 -3.81 3.82 -17.86
N SER A 214 -3.88 2.65 -17.22
CA SER A 214 -5.11 1.93 -16.85
C SER A 214 -4.85 0.95 -15.72
N SER A 215 -5.89 0.53 -14.99
CA SER A 215 -5.80 -0.51 -13.95
C SER A 215 -5.34 -1.88 -14.47
N SER A 216 -5.43 -2.12 -15.77
CA SER A 216 -5.02 -3.36 -16.45
C SER A 216 -3.76 -3.21 -17.31
N GLN A 217 -2.96 -2.16 -17.09
CA GLN A 217 -1.73 -1.92 -17.85
C GLN A 217 -0.74 -3.10 -17.72
N PHE A 218 -0.64 -3.70 -16.56
CA PHE A 218 0.20 -4.87 -16.28
C PHE A 218 -0.71 -6.09 -16.11
N PRO A 219 -0.82 -6.95 -17.14
CA PRO A 219 -1.72 -8.10 -17.09
C PRO A 219 -1.15 -9.17 -16.15
N VAL A 220 -1.95 -9.58 -15.20
CA VAL A 220 -1.59 -10.66 -14.26
C VAL A 220 -1.81 -12.02 -14.94
N HIS A 221 -0.87 -12.96 -14.77
CA HIS A 221 -1.06 -14.32 -15.25
C HIS A 221 -2.31 -14.96 -14.64
N PRO A 222 -3.12 -15.69 -15.39
CA PRO A 222 -4.29 -16.34 -14.84
C PRO A 222 -3.93 -17.29 -13.69
N ALA A 223 -4.78 -17.34 -12.65
CA ALA A 223 -4.67 -18.37 -11.64
C ALA A 223 -4.80 -19.76 -12.28
N PRO A 224 -4.13 -20.80 -11.75
CA PRO A 224 -4.32 -22.15 -12.20
C PRO A 224 -5.78 -22.58 -12.03
N ALA A 225 -6.27 -23.42 -12.95
CA ALA A 225 -7.61 -23.98 -12.80
C ALA A 225 -7.73 -24.68 -11.44
N ILE A 226 -8.84 -24.46 -10.72
CA ILE A 226 -9.05 -25.05 -9.39
C ILE A 226 -8.99 -26.59 -9.41
N THR A 227 -9.26 -27.22 -10.56
CA THR A 227 -9.17 -28.68 -10.76
C THR A 227 -7.77 -29.17 -11.05
N SER A 228 -6.76 -28.29 -11.19
CA SER A 228 -5.37 -28.68 -11.47
C SER A 228 -4.68 -29.20 -10.21
N ALA A 229 -3.71 -30.11 -10.39
CA ALA A 229 -2.86 -30.59 -9.31
C ALA A 229 -2.02 -29.45 -8.68
N GLY A 230 -1.60 -28.46 -9.49
CA GLY A 230 -0.87 -27.29 -8.99
C GLY A 230 -1.70 -26.45 -8.03
N TYR A 231 -2.99 -26.22 -8.34
CA TYR A 231 -3.88 -25.49 -7.42
C TYR A 231 -4.07 -26.27 -6.10
N ALA A 232 -4.32 -27.59 -6.19
CA ALA A 232 -4.44 -28.47 -5.01
C ALA A 232 -3.17 -28.41 -4.13
N ALA A 233 -1.99 -28.44 -4.74
CA ALA A 233 -0.72 -28.33 -4.03
C ALA A 233 -0.57 -26.99 -3.31
N SER A 234 -0.99 -25.89 -3.93
CA SER A 234 -0.96 -24.56 -3.30
C SER A 234 -1.93 -24.43 -2.12
N ILE A 235 -3.11 -25.05 -2.20
CA ILE A 235 -4.05 -25.12 -1.07
C ILE A 235 -3.46 -25.97 0.06
N LEU A 236 -2.87 -27.14 -0.24
CA LEU A 236 -2.21 -28.00 0.76
C LEU A 236 -1.07 -27.25 1.46
N GLU A 237 -0.26 -26.50 0.72
CA GLU A 237 0.81 -25.69 1.33
C GLU A 237 0.25 -24.68 2.34
N THR A 238 -0.81 -23.97 1.97
CA THR A 238 -1.46 -23.01 2.86
C THR A 238 -2.08 -23.70 4.08
N GLU A 239 -2.69 -24.89 3.88
CA GLU A 239 -3.24 -25.72 4.95
C GLU A 239 -2.14 -26.12 5.97
N CYS A 240 -0.97 -26.53 5.46
CA CYS A 240 0.16 -26.98 6.28
C CYS A 240 0.82 -25.84 7.06
N LEU A 241 1.02 -24.68 6.44
CA LEU A 241 1.82 -23.59 6.99
C LEU A 241 1.00 -22.57 7.77
N GLY A 242 -0.28 -22.41 7.43
CA GLY A 242 -1.12 -21.32 7.88
C GLY A 242 -2.23 -21.71 8.87
N SER A 243 -2.18 -22.89 9.45
CA SER A 243 -3.18 -23.35 10.42
C SER A 243 -3.03 -22.65 11.78
N ALA A 244 -4.17 -22.24 12.37
CA ALA A 244 -4.22 -21.71 13.73
C ALA A 244 -4.08 -22.81 14.80
N GLY A 245 -4.44 -24.05 14.46
CA GLY A 245 -4.47 -25.19 15.38
C GLY A 245 -3.65 -26.38 14.90
N PRO A 246 -3.59 -27.45 15.68
CA PRO A 246 -2.95 -28.69 15.28
C PRO A 246 -3.68 -29.30 14.10
N LEU A 247 -2.93 -29.75 13.10
CA LEU A 247 -3.45 -30.45 11.93
C LEU A 247 -3.89 -31.87 12.29
N SER A 248 -4.92 -32.41 11.60
CA SER A 248 -5.31 -33.81 11.72
C SER A 248 -4.19 -34.75 11.25
N GLY A 249 -4.19 -36.00 11.71
CA GLY A 249 -3.12 -36.96 11.37
C GLY A 249 -2.98 -37.22 9.84
N SER A 250 -4.08 -37.18 9.09
CA SER A 250 -4.07 -37.30 7.62
C SER A 250 -3.45 -36.08 6.95
N VAL A 251 -3.77 -34.87 7.43
CA VAL A 251 -3.17 -33.62 6.94
C VAL A 251 -1.68 -33.56 7.29
N GLN A 252 -1.30 -33.93 8.52
CA GLN A 252 0.10 -34.02 8.91
C GLN A 252 0.93 -34.95 8.00
N ALA A 253 0.35 -36.12 7.67
CA ALA A 253 1.01 -37.06 6.75
C ALA A 253 1.15 -36.48 5.33
N ALA A 254 0.14 -35.80 4.83
CA ALA A 254 0.19 -35.11 3.53
C ALA A 254 1.22 -33.97 3.52
N CYS A 255 1.26 -33.17 4.57
CA CYS A 255 2.25 -32.09 4.73
C CYS A 255 3.68 -32.66 4.78
N ALA A 256 3.92 -33.74 5.51
CA ALA A 256 5.22 -34.40 5.57
C ALA A 256 5.62 -34.97 4.20
N ALA A 257 4.70 -35.59 3.48
CA ALA A 257 4.92 -36.11 2.13
C ALA A 257 5.22 -35.01 1.10
N ALA A 258 4.61 -33.85 1.25
CA ALA A 258 4.88 -32.64 0.43
C ALA A 258 6.19 -31.91 0.82
N GLY A 259 7.02 -32.45 1.73
CA GLY A 259 8.25 -31.85 2.16
C GLY A 259 8.10 -30.82 3.28
N GLY A 260 7.03 -30.95 4.07
CA GLY A 260 6.75 -30.03 5.20
C GLY A 260 6.39 -28.60 4.79
N GLY A 261 5.89 -28.43 3.56
CA GLY A 261 5.47 -27.12 3.04
C GLY A 261 6.57 -26.27 2.40
N ASN A 262 7.81 -26.75 2.32
CA ASN A 262 8.94 -25.98 1.79
C ASN A 262 9.21 -26.14 0.27
N ASN A 263 8.36 -26.86 -0.47
CA ASN A 263 8.70 -27.28 -1.84
C ASN A 263 8.22 -26.32 -2.95
N PHE A 264 7.66 -25.17 -2.63
CA PHE A 264 7.03 -24.30 -3.64
C PHE A 264 7.83 -23.07 -4.03
N GLY A 265 9.12 -23.00 -3.71
CA GLY A 265 10.02 -21.96 -4.20
C GLY A 265 9.91 -20.59 -3.50
N LEU A 266 8.95 -20.40 -2.62
CA LEU A 266 8.90 -19.24 -1.72
C LEU A 266 9.82 -19.54 -0.52
N GLN A 267 11.08 -19.23 -0.67
CA GLN A 267 11.98 -19.18 0.49
C GLN A 267 11.85 -17.79 1.12
N SER A 268 11.60 -17.73 2.42
CA SER A 268 11.83 -16.53 3.21
C SER A 268 13.31 -16.13 3.05
N ALA A 269 13.56 -15.24 2.11
CA ALA A 269 14.88 -14.68 1.90
C ALA A 269 15.10 -13.62 2.97
N GLY A 270 15.66 -13.99 4.10
CA GLY A 270 16.09 -13.00 5.07
C GLY A 270 15.34 -12.96 6.37
N LYS A 271 14.99 -14.11 6.96
CA LYS A 271 14.72 -14.17 8.41
C LYS A 271 15.98 -13.77 9.16
N VAL A 272 16.25 -12.47 9.16
CA VAL A 272 17.25 -11.91 10.06
C VAL A 272 16.68 -12.01 11.45
N GLY A 273 17.43 -12.59 12.37
CA GLY A 273 17.08 -12.59 13.77
C GLY A 273 16.76 -11.17 14.21
N THR A 274 15.77 -11.00 15.06
CA THR A 274 15.56 -9.72 15.76
C THR A 274 16.90 -9.27 16.33
N SER A 275 17.19 -7.97 16.35
CA SER A 275 18.47 -7.38 16.81
C SER A 275 18.95 -7.88 18.19
N ALA A 276 18.23 -8.77 18.85
CA ALA A 276 18.52 -9.34 20.17
C ALA A 276 18.07 -10.81 20.33
N GLY A 277 17.66 -11.55 19.27
CA GLY A 277 17.06 -12.87 19.50
C GLY A 277 17.06 -13.84 18.30
N PRO A 278 16.49 -15.03 18.49
CA PRO A 278 16.46 -16.07 17.48
C PRO A 278 15.63 -15.68 16.25
N ILE A 279 15.88 -16.37 15.14
CA ILE A 279 15.11 -16.27 13.89
C ILE A 279 13.61 -16.29 14.19
N ALA A 280 12.86 -15.31 13.65
CA ALA A 280 11.42 -15.23 13.83
C ALA A 280 10.71 -16.49 13.32
N SER A 281 9.74 -17.00 14.07
CA SER A 281 8.90 -18.11 13.61
C SER A 281 7.97 -17.65 12.47
N ASN A 282 7.49 -18.62 11.67
CA ASN A 282 6.50 -18.34 10.62
C ASN A 282 5.27 -17.59 11.17
N ALA A 283 4.83 -17.94 12.38
CA ALA A 283 3.72 -17.26 13.05
C ALA A 283 4.06 -15.80 13.41
N GLN A 284 5.28 -15.52 13.89
CA GLN A 284 5.73 -14.15 14.15
C GLN A 284 5.79 -13.30 12.88
N VAL A 285 6.29 -13.87 11.77
CA VAL A 285 6.29 -13.20 10.46
C VAL A 285 4.87 -12.92 9.99
N ALA A 286 3.96 -13.90 10.10
CA ALA A 286 2.56 -13.72 9.75
C ALA A 286 1.87 -12.64 10.58
N LEU A 287 2.14 -12.59 11.88
CA LEU A 287 1.56 -11.61 12.79
C LEU A 287 2.17 -10.22 12.63
N PHE A 288 3.49 -10.13 12.38
CA PHE A 288 4.15 -8.84 12.13
C PHE A 288 3.58 -8.12 10.89
N TRP A 289 3.46 -8.85 9.77
CA TRP A 289 2.93 -8.31 8.50
C TRP A 289 1.41 -8.44 8.37
N ASN A 290 0.67 -8.72 9.44
CA ASN A 290 -0.77 -8.87 9.30
C ASN A 290 -1.46 -7.55 8.96
N ASP A 291 -1.10 -6.48 9.62
CA ASP A 291 -1.63 -5.13 9.43
C ASP A 291 -3.15 -5.11 9.17
N PRO A 292 -3.95 -5.74 10.03
CA PRO A 292 -5.40 -5.76 9.83
C PRO A 292 -5.96 -4.35 10.00
N GLY A 293 -7.08 -4.05 9.37
CA GLY A 293 -7.81 -2.83 9.70
C GLY A 293 -8.22 -2.80 11.18
N GLY A 294 -8.26 -1.59 11.75
CA GLY A 294 -8.65 -1.38 13.14
C GLY A 294 -7.47 -1.40 14.13
N GLY A 295 -6.75 -0.29 14.20
CA GLY A 295 -5.63 -0.09 15.12
C GLY A 295 -4.25 -0.22 14.50
N THR A 296 -4.15 -0.56 13.21
CA THR A 296 -2.90 -0.55 12.43
C THR A 296 -2.97 0.45 11.28
N VAL A 297 -1.85 0.68 10.63
CA VAL A 297 -1.75 1.59 9.48
C VAL A 297 -2.00 0.89 8.13
N THR A 298 -2.34 -0.39 8.12
CA THR A 298 -2.42 -1.28 6.95
C THR A 298 -1.09 -1.40 6.21
N PRO A 299 -0.94 -2.31 5.22
CA PRO A 299 0.35 -2.50 4.55
C PRO A 299 0.95 -1.23 3.94
N PRO A 300 0.19 -0.37 3.22
CA PRO A 300 0.79 0.86 2.68
C PRO A 300 1.32 1.81 3.75
N GLY A 301 0.57 1.99 4.84
CA GLY A 301 1.06 2.81 5.96
C GLY A 301 2.28 2.21 6.66
N HIS A 302 2.39 0.87 6.76
CA HIS A 302 3.57 0.22 7.34
C HIS A 302 4.82 0.45 6.47
N TRP A 303 4.69 0.43 5.13
CA TRP A 303 5.80 0.76 4.25
C TRP A 303 6.18 2.24 4.28
N LEU A 304 5.21 3.16 4.46
CA LEU A 304 5.51 4.57 4.72
C LEU A 304 6.25 4.73 6.06
N GLN A 305 5.83 4.03 7.12
CA GLN A 305 6.55 4.01 8.40
C GLN A 305 7.99 3.52 8.23
N ILE A 306 8.22 2.43 7.49
CA ILE A 306 9.57 1.92 7.19
C ILE A 306 10.38 2.96 6.41
N ALA A 307 9.79 3.60 5.41
CA ALA A 307 10.46 4.63 4.63
C ALA A 307 10.92 5.80 5.51
N ASP A 308 10.07 6.28 6.40
CA ASP A 308 10.39 7.37 7.33
C ASP A 308 11.46 6.95 8.36
N GLU A 309 11.40 5.73 8.90
CA GLU A 309 12.42 5.18 9.79
C GLU A 309 13.79 5.10 9.09
N VAL A 310 13.83 4.67 7.82
CA VAL A 310 15.07 4.58 7.04
C VAL A 310 15.60 5.96 6.65
N LEU A 311 14.74 6.89 6.22
CA LEU A 311 15.16 8.28 5.97
C LEU A 311 15.85 8.88 7.19
N GLN A 312 15.30 8.68 8.38
CA GLN A 312 15.91 9.11 9.64
C GLN A 312 17.24 8.40 9.93
N GLN A 313 17.27 7.08 9.77
CA GLN A 313 18.47 6.26 9.96
C GLN A 313 19.62 6.68 9.02
N GLN A 314 19.30 7.01 7.77
CA GLN A 314 20.25 7.45 6.75
C GLN A 314 20.59 8.95 6.86
N GLY A 315 19.95 9.68 7.78
CA GLY A 315 20.19 11.11 7.99
C GLY A 315 19.71 11.98 6.82
N VAL A 316 18.70 11.56 6.08
CA VAL A 316 18.12 12.33 4.98
C VAL A 316 17.20 13.42 5.55
N THR A 317 17.71 14.65 5.60
CA THR A 317 16.99 15.81 6.13
C THR A 317 16.49 16.78 5.06
N ASP A 318 16.80 16.53 3.80
CA ASP A 318 16.35 17.34 2.67
C ASP A 318 14.86 17.11 2.39
N GLU A 319 14.06 18.16 2.53
CA GLU A 319 12.59 18.10 2.34
C GLU A 319 12.19 17.61 0.93
N LEU A 320 13.02 17.91 -0.10
CA LEU A 320 12.73 17.48 -1.46
C LEU A 320 12.93 15.96 -1.61
N GLN A 321 13.99 15.41 -1.01
CA GLN A 321 14.23 13.97 -1.06
C GLN A 321 13.18 13.20 -0.25
N GLN A 322 12.81 13.70 0.94
CA GLN A 322 11.74 13.12 1.75
C GLN A 322 10.41 13.11 0.97
N ALA A 323 9.99 14.26 0.42
CA ALA A 323 8.77 14.39 -0.36
C ALA A 323 8.81 13.55 -1.65
N ARG A 324 9.98 13.45 -2.31
CA ARG A 324 10.15 12.62 -3.50
C ARG A 324 9.97 11.14 -3.18
N LEU A 325 10.58 10.64 -2.11
CA LEU A 325 10.40 9.26 -1.71
C LEU A 325 8.94 8.96 -1.36
N GLY A 326 8.29 9.80 -0.55
CA GLY A 326 6.87 9.64 -0.20
C GLY A 326 5.98 9.61 -1.43
N ALA A 327 6.21 10.50 -2.41
CA ALA A 327 5.45 10.54 -3.66
C ALA A 327 5.66 9.28 -4.52
N MET A 328 6.90 8.80 -4.64
CA MET A 328 7.21 7.56 -5.37
C MET A 328 6.56 6.36 -4.69
N LEU A 329 6.73 6.22 -3.39
CA LEU A 329 6.18 5.13 -2.59
C LEU A 329 4.66 5.11 -2.65
N GLY A 330 4.02 6.22 -2.28
CA GLY A 330 2.56 6.31 -2.22
C GLY A 330 1.90 6.07 -3.57
N THR A 331 2.45 6.63 -4.68
CA THR A 331 1.87 6.41 -6.00
C THR A 331 2.07 4.98 -6.52
N ALA A 332 3.20 4.33 -6.22
CA ALA A 332 3.42 2.93 -6.54
C ALA A 332 2.44 2.01 -5.81
N GLU A 333 2.25 2.22 -4.51
CA GLU A 333 1.32 1.44 -3.71
C GLU A 333 -0.15 1.70 -4.09
N ALA A 334 -0.53 2.95 -4.38
CA ALA A 334 -1.88 3.27 -4.85
C ALA A 334 -2.19 2.56 -6.17
N ASP A 335 -1.28 2.58 -7.12
CA ASP A 335 -1.41 1.89 -8.41
C ASP A 335 -1.42 0.36 -8.23
N ALA A 336 -0.58 -0.19 -7.33
CA ALA A 336 -0.60 -1.60 -6.97
C ALA A 336 -1.96 -2.01 -6.37
N GLY A 337 -2.54 -1.19 -5.52
CA GLY A 337 -3.88 -1.39 -4.97
C GLY A 337 -4.97 -1.38 -6.03
N ILE A 338 -4.93 -0.42 -6.97
CA ILE A 338 -5.88 -0.32 -8.07
C ILE A 338 -5.81 -1.55 -8.98
N ALA A 339 -4.62 -1.96 -9.41
CA ALA A 339 -4.43 -3.11 -10.29
C ALA A 339 -4.76 -4.44 -9.61
N ALA A 340 -4.38 -4.60 -8.33
CA ALA A 340 -4.72 -5.81 -7.58
C ALA A 340 -6.22 -5.93 -7.36
N TRP A 341 -6.94 -4.84 -7.05
CA TRP A 341 -8.39 -4.86 -6.87
C TRP A 341 -9.16 -5.02 -8.18
N GLU A 342 -8.66 -4.48 -9.30
CA GLU A 342 -9.17 -4.82 -10.62
C GLU A 342 -9.17 -6.32 -10.83
N THR A 343 -8.02 -6.98 -10.64
CA THR A 343 -7.88 -8.43 -10.83
C THR A 343 -8.77 -9.23 -9.88
N LYS A 344 -8.85 -8.84 -8.59
CA LYS A 344 -9.63 -9.55 -7.58
C LYS A 344 -11.09 -9.70 -7.92
N TYR A 345 -11.67 -8.68 -8.57
CA TYR A 345 -13.11 -8.62 -8.82
C TYR A 345 -13.50 -8.86 -10.27
N LEU A 346 -12.55 -9.26 -11.13
CA LEU A 346 -12.87 -9.83 -12.43
C LEU A 346 -13.80 -11.05 -12.27
N PRO A 347 -14.65 -11.36 -13.25
CA PRO A 347 -15.50 -12.55 -13.20
C PRO A 347 -14.69 -13.85 -13.02
N PHE A 348 -15.25 -14.81 -12.28
CA PHE A 348 -14.68 -16.15 -12.17
C PHE A 348 -14.58 -16.80 -13.56
N PRO A 349 -13.51 -17.54 -13.91
CA PRO A 349 -12.39 -17.95 -13.04
C PRO A 349 -11.17 -17.02 -13.06
N THR A 350 -11.21 -15.86 -13.72
CA THR A 350 -10.07 -14.93 -13.82
C THR A 350 -9.85 -14.21 -12.49
N GLY A 351 -10.92 -13.76 -11.85
CA GLY A 351 -10.95 -13.16 -10.53
C GLY A 351 -12.02 -13.80 -9.65
N THR A 352 -12.45 -13.14 -8.59
CA THR A 352 -13.46 -13.63 -7.62
C THR A 352 -13.19 -15.05 -7.12
N LEU A 353 -11.91 -15.42 -6.97
CA LEU A 353 -11.51 -16.72 -6.45
C LEU A 353 -11.71 -16.77 -4.92
N TRP A 354 -12.19 -17.92 -4.45
CA TRP A 354 -12.37 -18.17 -3.02
C TRP A 354 -11.06 -18.14 -2.24
N ARG A 355 -11.16 -17.98 -0.93
CA ARG A 355 -10.02 -18.00 -0.01
C ARG A 355 -9.61 -19.43 0.35
N PRO A 356 -8.36 -19.67 0.76
CA PRO A 356 -7.89 -21.00 1.16
C PRO A 356 -8.78 -21.70 2.19
N ASN A 357 -9.30 -20.97 3.19
CA ASN A 357 -10.20 -21.54 4.18
C ASN A 357 -11.48 -22.14 3.54
N ASN A 358 -12.03 -21.50 2.52
CA ASN A 358 -13.19 -22.05 1.83
C ASN A 358 -12.84 -23.34 1.05
N ALA A 359 -11.66 -23.36 0.40
CA ALA A 359 -11.19 -24.53 -0.34
C ALA A 359 -10.86 -25.71 0.58
N ILE A 360 -10.19 -25.44 1.72
CA ILE A 360 -9.79 -26.46 2.70
C ILE A 360 -11.02 -27.07 3.40
N GLN A 361 -11.99 -26.22 3.75
CA GLN A 361 -13.21 -26.68 4.43
C GLN A 361 -14.22 -27.38 3.52
N ASP A 362 -14.10 -27.22 2.18
CA ASP A 362 -15.01 -27.85 1.21
C ASP A 362 -14.62 -29.30 0.91
N CYS A 363 -15.36 -30.24 1.48
CA CYS A 363 -15.19 -31.68 1.25
C CYS A 363 -16.05 -32.23 0.10
N SER A 364 -16.51 -31.40 -0.83
CA SER A 364 -17.32 -31.84 -1.99
C SER A 364 -16.52 -32.63 -3.04
N GLY A 365 -15.18 -32.67 -2.92
CA GLY A 365 -14.33 -33.31 -3.93
C GLY A 365 -14.10 -32.43 -5.15
N TRP A 366 -14.07 -31.11 -4.97
CA TRP A 366 -13.83 -30.09 -6.00
C TRP A 366 -12.53 -30.29 -6.79
N ASN A 367 -11.55 -31.00 -6.22
CA ASN A 367 -10.30 -31.36 -6.88
C ASN A 367 -9.86 -32.75 -6.46
N ALA A 368 -9.66 -33.67 -7.44
CA ALA A 368 -9.27 -35.06 -7.19
C ALA A 368 -7.87 -35.19 -6.55
N SER A 369 -7.01 -34.21 -6.68
CA SER A 369 -5.67 -34.19 -6.06
C SER A 369 -5.66 -33.60 -4.65
N PHE A 370 -6.74 -32.97 -4.21
CA PHE A 370 -6.89 -32.41 -2.86
C PHE A 370 -7.72 -33.39 -2.00
N THR A 371 -7.05 -34.15 -1.14
CA THR A 371 -7.66 -35.23 -0.35
C THR A 371 -7.66 -34.97 1.16
N THR A 372 -7.21 -33.79 1.58
CA THR A 372 -6.99 -33.41 2.98
C THR A 372 -8.06 -32.47 3.53
N CYS A 373 -9.23 -32.35 2.89
CA CYS A 373 -10.25 -31.43 3.34
C CYS A 373 -10.53 -31.54 4.86
N ASP A 374 -10.59 -30.41 5.54
CA ASP A 374 -10.86 -30.31 6.98
C ASP A 374 -11.89 -29.21 7.26
N PRO A 375 -13.16 -29.56 7.53
CA PRO A 375 -14.18 -28.57 7.85
C PRO A 375 -13.93 -27.76 9.12
N SER A 376 -13.01 -28.21 9.96
CA SER A 376 -12.65 -27.53 11.21
C SER A 376 -11.41 -26.63 11.08
N TRP A 377 -10.73 -26.66 9.95
CA TRP A 377 -9.52 -25.87 9.74
C TRP A 377 -9.80 -24.37 9.82
N THR A 378 -8.90 -23.67 10.49
CA THR A 378 -8.95 -22.21 10.60
C THR A 378 -7.58 -21.60 10.32
N SER A 379 -7.55 -20.47 9.64
CA SER A 379 -6.34 -19.72 9.37
C SER A 379 -5.78 -19.07 10.63
N LEU A 380 -4.45 -18.93 10.72
CA LEU A 380 -3.74 -18.29 11.84
C LEU A 380 -4.17 -16.82 11.99
N ILE A 381 -4.36 -16.11 10.90
CA ILE A 381 -4.86 -14.74 10.91
C ILE A 381 -6.25 -14.66 10.26
N ALA A 382 -7.02 -13.65 10.67
CA ALA A 382 -8.38 -13.48 10.16
C ALA A 382 -8.38 -13.25 8.65
N THR A 383 -9.20 -14.03 7.91
CA THR A 383 -9.35 -13.88 6.46
C THR A 383 -9.98 -12.54 6.11
N PRO A 384 -9.32 -11.70 5.30
CA PRO A 384 -9.87 -10.41 4.87
C PRO A 384 -11.08 -10.56 3.93
N PRO A 385 -12.02 -9.59 3.94
CA PRO A 385 -13.26 -9.68 3.17
C PRO A 385 -13.07 -9.28 1.69
N HIS A 386 -12.18 -9.93 0.98
CA HIS A 386 -11.98 -9.77 -0.47
C HIS A 386 -11.41 -11.06 -1.10
N PRO A 387 -11.57 -11.28 -2.41
CA PRO A 387 -11.09 -12.49 -3.09
C PRO A 387 -9.60 -12.78 -2.90
N ASP A 388 -9.20 -14.06 -3.08
CA ASP A 388 -7.82 -14.49 -2.94
C ASP A 388 -6.89 -13.83 -3.95
N TYR A 389 -7.23 -13.95 -5.23
CA TYR A 389 -6.33 -13.67 -6.35
C TYR A 389 -6.53 -12.25 -6.91
N VAL A 390 -5.48 -11.43 -7.03
CA VAL A 390 -4.11 -11.59 -6.53
C VAL A 390 -4.03 -11.09 -5.08
N ALA A 391 -2.98 -11.45 -4.35
CA ALA A 391 -2.81 -11.03 -2.96
C ALA A 391 -2.49 -9.52 -2.86
N GLY A 392 -3.14 -8.80 -1.92
CA GLY A 392 -2.93 -7.35 -1.75
C GLY A 392 -1.57 -7.01 -1.15
N HIS A 393 -1.24 -7.59 0.00
CA HIS A 393 0.03 -7.32 0.68
C HIS A 393 1.28 -7.48 -0.22
N PRO A 394 1.43 -8.60 -0.98
CA PRO A 394 2.57 -8.73 -1.87
C PRO A 394 2.62 -7.69 -2.99
N SER A 395 1.46 -7.23 -3.50
CA SER A 395 1.43 -6.17 -4.51
C SER A 395 1.97 -4.86 -3.95
N PHE A 396 1.48 -4.44 -2.76
CA PHE A 396 1.99 -3.25 -2.07
C PHE A 396 3.45 -3.38 -1.69
N SER A 397 3.81 -4.48 -1.03
CA SER A 397 5.15 -4.66 -0.47
C SER A 397 6.22 -4.77 -1.56
N GLN A 398 5.92 -5.41 -2.68
CA GLN A 398 6.90 -5.48 -3.77
C GLN A 398 7.06 -4.12 -4.46
N ALA A 399 5.97 -3.38 -4.66
CA ALA A 399 6.05 -2.03 -5.19
C ALA A 399 6.88 -1.13 -4.26
N ALA A 400 6.62 -1.17 -2.96
CA ALA A 400 7.34 -0.39 -1.96
C ALA A 400 8.83 -0.78 -1.87
N GLY A 401 9.12 -2.08 -1.75
CA GLY A 401 10.51 -2.58 -1.67
C GLY A 401 11.34 -2.19 -2.90
N THR A 402 10.76 -2.28 -4.10
CA THR A 402 11.42 -1.89 -5.36
C THR A 402 11.67 -0.37 -5.42
N VAL A 403 10.72 0.45 -4.97
CA VAL A 403 10.90 1.91 -4.91
C VAL A 403 12.00 2.30 -3.92
N LEU A 404 12.04 1.67 -2.75
CA LEU A 404 13.07 1.93 -1.74
C LEU A 404 14.47 1.53 -2.22
N ASP A 405 14.59 0.35 -2.85
CA ASP A 405 15.84 -0.12 -3.45
C ASP A 405 16.37 0.86 -4.50
N ASP A 406 15.53 1.29 -5.43
CA ASP A 406 15.91 2.29 -6.45
C ASP A 406 16.27 3.64 -5.84
N PHE A 407 15.48 4.13 -4.89
CA PHE A 407 15.68 5.45 -4.29
C PHE A 407 17.01 5.57 -3.55
N PHE A 408 17.39 4.55 -2.78
CA PHE A 408 18.64 4.53 -2.05
C PHE A 408 19.81 4.01 -2.90
N GLY A 409 19.53 3.39 -4.05
CA GLY A 409 20.51 2.85 -4.98
C GLY A 409 21.27 1.62 -4.44
N ALA A 410 20.72 0.94 -3.44
CA ALA A 410 21.32 -0.21 -2.79
C ALA A 410 20.27 -1.05 -2.05
N ASP A 411 20.26 -2.37 -2.28
CA ASP A 411 19.44 -3.34 -1.54
C ASP A 411 20.23 -3.97 -0.35
N ASP A 412 21.16 -3.24 0.24
CA ASP A 412 21.96 -3.69 1.40
C ASP A 412 21.79 -2.80 2.64
N ILE A 413 20.70 -2.03 2.70
CA ILE A 413 20.37 -1.21 3.86
C ILE A 413 19.64 -2.07 4.88
N SER A 414 20.34 -2.36 5.98
CA SER A 414 19.72 -3.05 7.12
C SER A 414 18.86 -2.10 7.94
N PHE A 415 17.68 -2.53 8.31
CA PHE A 415 16.74 -1.78 9.15
C PHE A 415 15.92 -2.71 10.03
N CYS A 416 15.33 -2.15 11.10
CA CYS A 416 14.35 -2.85 11.93
C CYS A 416 13.07 -2.02 11.95
N SER A 417 11.92 -2.68 11.88
CA SER A 417 10.62 -2.03 12.09
C SER A 417 9.80 -2.78 13.13
N THR A 418 8.85 -2.08 13.73
CA THR A 418 8.01 -2.62 14.81
C THR A 418 6.54 -2.47 14.46
N SER A 419 5.83 -3.60 14.38
CA SER A 419 4.39 -3.60 14.13
C SER A 419 3.61 -2.93 15.25
N LEU A 420 2.47 -2.32 14.91
CA LEU A 420 1.55 -1.79 15.91
C LEU A 420 0.83 -2.92 16.66
N PRO A 421 0.39 -2.71 17.91
CA PRO A 421 -0.43 -3.68 18.61
C PRO A 421 -1.85 -3.73 18.03
N TYR A 422 -2.43 -4.93 17.94
CA TYR A 422 -3.78 -5.13 17.39
C TYR A 422 -4.47 -6.37 18.01
N ILE A 423 -5.72 -6.62 17.60
CA ILE A 423 -6.47 -7.82 18.00
C ILE A 423 -6.58 -8.78 16.80
N ASN A 424 -6.08 -10.00 16.95
CA ASN A 424 -6.25 -11.08 15.97
C ASN A 424 -7.18 -12.15 16.53
N ALA A 425 -8.32 -12.40 15.88
CA ALA A 425 -9.30 -13.39 16.31
C ALA A 425 -9.68 -13.30 17.82
N GLY A 426 -9.77 -12.07 18.36
CA GLY A 426 -10.09 -11.83 19.76
C GLY A 426 -8.89 -11.91 20.73
N VAL A 427 -7.69 -12.19 20.22
CA VAL A 427 -6.45 -12.26 21.04
C VAL A 427 -5.59 -11.03 20.74
N ALA A 428 -5.09 -10.40 21.81
CA ALA A 428 -4.17 -9.28 21.68
C ALA A 428 -2.81 -9.74 21.14
N VAL A 429 -2.36 -9.09 20.07
CA VAL A 429 -1.01 -9.24 19.50
C VAL A 429 -0.19 -8.05 19.97
N PRO A 430 0.88 -8.26 20.74
CA PRO A 430 1.76 -7.18 21.14
C PRO A 430 2.60 -6.71 19.95
N PRO A 431 3.26 -5.54 20.03
CA PRO A 431 4.23 -5.12 19.03
C PRO A 431 5.31 -6.19 18.82
N ILE A 432 5.62 -6.46 17.54
CA ILE A 432 6.68 -7.40 17.13
C ILE A 432 7.71 -6.57 16.38
N THR A 433 9.00 -6.74 16.69
CA THR A 433 10.09 -6.11 15.94
C THR A 433 10.77 -7.15 15.09
N LEU A 434 10.88 -6.89 13.79
CA LEU A 434 11.70 -7.67 12.86
C LEU A 434 12.75 -6.76 12.23
N CYS A 435 13.92 -7.36 11.93
CA CYS A 435 15.01 -6.69 11.25
C CYS A 435 15.30 -7.39 9.93
N TYR A 436 15.68 -6.61 8.93
CA TYR A 436 15.96 -7.07 7.58
C TYR A 436 17.28 -6.48 7.10
N ASP A 437 17.96 -7.21 6.22
CA ASP A 437 19.22 -6.77 5.60
C ASP A 437 18.98 -6.00 4.30
N SER A 438 17.73 -6.04 3.78
CA SER A 438 17.35 -5.34 2.56
C SER A 438 15.83 -5.11 2.46
N PHE A 439 15.42 -4.17 1.60
CA PHE A 439 14.00 -3.88 1.33
C PHE A 439 13.32 -5.04 0.62
N LEU A 440 14.00 -5.67 -0.33
CA LEU A 440 13.45 -6.81 -1.08
C LEU A 440 13.31 -8.05 -0.19
N ALA A 441 14.20 -8.24 0.80
CA ALA A 441 14.04 -9.28 1.80
C ALA A 441 12.79 -9.06 2.66
N ALA A 442 12.55 -7.83 3.11
CA ALA A 442 11.35 -7.46 3.85
C ALA A 442 10.08 -7.65 3.01
N SER A 443 10.10 -7.24 1.74
CA SER A 443 8.99 -7.45 0.78
C SER A 443 8.70 -8.94 0.58
N SER A 444 9.73 -9.78 0.46
CA SER A 444 9.59 -11.23 0.35
C SER A 444 8.94 -11.83 1.60
N ASP A 445 9.35 -11.40 2.80
CA ASP A 445 8.76 -11.85 4.06
C ASP A 445 7.30 -11.37 4.22
N ALA A 446 6.99 -10.14 3.84
CA ALA A 446 5.62 -9.63 3.80
C ALA A 446 4.74 -10.48 2.86
N SER A 447 5.31 -10.95 1.77
CA SER A 447 4.62 -11.79 0.79
C SER A 447 4.34 -13.20 1.34
N ILE A 448 5.35 -13.90 1.82
CA ILE A 448 5.18 -15.27 2.35
C ILE A 448 4.36 -15.30 3.65
N SER A 449 4.35 -14.19 4.39
CA SER A 449 3.54 -14.04 5.60
C SER A 449 2.05 -14.35 5.37
N ARG A 450 1.55 -14.18 4.14
CA ARG A 450 0.16 -14.47 3.75
C ARG A 450 -0.13 -15.96 3.72
N ILE A 451 0.87 -16.78 3.35
CA ILE A 451 0.78 -18.25 3.39
C ILE A 451 0.90 -18.72 4.83
N TYR A 452 1.85 -18.19 5.59
CA TYR A 452 1.99 -18.46 7.03
C TYR A 452 0.77 -18.02 7.85
N GLY A 453 0.05 -17.01 7.36
CA GLY A 453 -1.22 -16.56 7.92
C GLY A 453 -2.43 -17.42 7.53
N GLY A 454 -2.29 -18.30 6.54
CA GLY A 454 -3.34 -19.19 6.08
C GLY A 454 -4.42 -18.53 5.20
N ILE A 455 -4.12 -17.40 4.59
CA ILE A 455 -5.16 -16.56 3.94
C ILE A 455 -4.99 -16.36 2.45
N HIS A 456 -3.86 -16.78 1.87
CA HIS A 456 -3.59 -16.69 0.44
C HIS A 456 -2.90 -17.94 -0.11
N THR A 457 -3.13 -18.20 -1.41
CA THR A 457 -2.43 -19.23 -2.17
C THR A 457 -1.08 -18.72 -2.67
N THR A 458 -0.14 -19.63 -2.93
CA THR A 458 1.18 -19.31 -3.51
C THR A 458 1.06 -18.56 -4.83
N TYR A 459 0.12 -18.93 -5.70
CA TYR A 459 -0.10 -18.24 -6.97
C TYR A 459 -0.58 -16.80 -6.79
N ALA A 460 -1.44 -16.57 -5.81
CA ALA A 460 -1.91 -15.23 -5.50
C ALA A 460 -0.77 -14.34 -5.00
N VAL A 461 0.19 -14.92 -4.26
CA VAL A 461 1.37 -14.23 -3.73
C VAL A 461 2.36 -13.91 -4.84
N LEU A 462 2.80 -14.91 -5.62
CA LEU A 462 3.83 -14.74 -6.65
C LEU A 462 3.41 -13.77 -7.76
N ASN A 463 2.17 -13.90 -8.25
CA ASN A 463 1.67 -12.99 -9.29
C ASN A 463 1.47 -11.57 -8.77
N ALA A 464 1.18 -11.41 -7.48
CA ALA A 464 1.10 -10.10 -6.84
C ALA A 464 2.46 -9.43 -6.71
N GLN A 465 3.52 -10.19 -6.40
CA GLN A 465 4.89 -9.67 -6.39
C GLN A 465 5.31 -9.19 -7.79
N THR A 466 5.05 -10.00 -8.82
CA THR A 466 5.34 -9.61 -10.21
C THR A 466 4.61 -8.32 -10.57
N LEU A 467 3.32 -8.21 -10.25
CA LEU A 467 2.53 -7.01 -10.50
C LEU A 467 3.11 -5.78 -9.79
N GLY A 468 3.47 -5.90 -8.50
CA GLY A 468 4.05 -4.80 -7.73
C GLY A 468 5.39 -4.33 -8.31
N ALA A 469 6.26 -5.26 -8.72
CA ALA A 469 7.54 -4.94 -9.35
C ALA A 469 7.35 -4.19 -10.68
N GLU A 470 6.50 -4.70 -11.58
CA GLU A 470 6.24 -4.06 -12.89
C GLU A 470 5.68 -2.63 -12.75
N ILE A 471 4.84 -2.39 -11.73
CA ILE A 471 4.30 -1.06 -11.43
C ILE A 471 5.41 -0.12 -10.94
N ALA A 472 6.25 -0.57 -10.02
CA ALA A 472 7.37 0.22 -9.50
C ALA A 472 8.39 0.53 -10.59
N ASP A 473 8.77 -0.45 -11.39
CA ASP A 473 9.70 -0.26 -12.52
C ASP A 473 9.17 0.78 -13.53
N ASN A 474 7.88 0.72 -13.84
CA ASN A 474 7.25 1.73 -14.71
C ASN A 474 7.29 3.13 -14.11
N LEU A 475 6.99 3.25 -12.81
CA LEU A 475 7.05 4.53 -12.10
C LEU A 475 8.46 5.10 -12.11
N ILE A 476 9.45 4.32 -11.72
CA ILE A 476 10.87 4.70 -11.64
C ILE A 476 11.37 5.20 -13.00
N ALA A 477 11.02 4.50 -14.07
CA ALA A 477 11.46 4.85 -15.41
C ALA A 477 10.85 6.15 -15.96
N ASN A 478 9.62 6.51 -15.54
CA ASN A 478 8.83 7.54 -16.22
C ASN A 478 8.48 8.75 -15.36
N ASN A 479 8.45 8.60 -14.02
CA ASN A 479 7.97 9.62 -13.10
C ASN A 479 9.07 10.04 -12.10
N PHE A 480 8.96 11.23 -11.53
CA PHE A 480 9.85 11.75 -10.48
C PHE A 480 11.34 11.74 -10.84
N THR A 481 11.66 11.63 -12.11
CA THR A 481 13.03 11.59 -12.64
C THR A 481 13.64 13.00 -12.67
N PRO A 482 14.98 13.13 -12.56
CA PRO A 482 15.63 14.43 -12.72
C PRO A 482 15.24 15.10 -14.04
N VAL A 483 15.03 16.42 -13.99
CA VAL A 483 14.91 17.21 -15.21
C VAL A 483 16.31 17.24 -15.82
N GLY A 484 16.49 16.57 -16.99
CA GLY A 484 17.79 16.53 -17.64
C GLY A 484 18.31 17.96 -17.85
N GLU A 485 19.55 18.22 -17.42
CA GLU A 485 20.24 19.43 -17.86
C GLU A 485 20.17 19.45 -19.41
N PRO A 486 19.89 20.60 -20.05
CA PRO A 486 19.98 20.71 -21.48
C PRO A 486 21.38 20.23 -21.86
N SER A 487 21.45 19.07 -22.51
CA SER A 487 22.69 18.31 -22.70
C SER A 487 23.72 19.25 -23.28
N SER A 488 24.81 19.47 -22.56
CA SER A 488 25.99 20.27 -23.02
C SER A 488 26.50 19.76 -24.36
N PHE A 489 26.19 18.53 -24.72
CA PHE A 489 26.38 17.92 -26.05
C PHE A 489 25.49 18.52 -27.16
N GLY A 490 24.28 18.99 -26.85
CA GLY A 490 23.43 19.70 -27.81
C GLY A 490 24.00 21.08 -28.16
N LEU A 491 24.55 21.81 -27.20
CA LEU A 491 25.22 23.09 -27.40
C LEU A 491 26.57 22.94 -28.14
N LEU A 492 27.34 21.88 -27.86
CA LEU A 492 28.54 21.54 -28.59
C LEU A 492 28.23 21.16 -30.06
N GLY A 493 27.14 20.43 -30.32
CA GLY A 493 26.70 20.06 -31.67
C GLY A 493 26.31 21.29 -32.50
N VAL A 494 25.59 22.25 -31.92
CA VAL A 494 25.19 23.48 -32.59
C VAL A 494 26.41 24.40 -32.79
N GLY A 495 27.32 24.47 -31.81
CA GLY A 495 28.57 25.22 -31.92
C GLY A 495 29.51 24.67 -33.01
N LEU A 496 29.66 23.36 -33.14
CA LEU A 496 30.46 22.71 -34.18
C LEU A 496 29.84 22.87 -35.56
N ALA A 497 28.51 22.76 -35.68
CA ALA A 497 27.82 22.99 -36.96
C ALA A 497 27.94 24.45 -37.42
N GLY A 498 27.90 25.41 -36.49
CA GLY A 498 28.13 26.82 -36.80
C GLY A 498 29.57 27.13 -37.26
N LEU A 499 30.58 26.50 -36.63
CA LEU A 499 31.98 26.63 -37.01
C LEU A 499 32.28 26.00 -38.38
N LEU A 500 31.69 24.86 -38.72
CA LEU A 500 31.86 24.21 -40.03
C LEU A 500 31.14 24.93 -41.15
N ALA A 501 30.05 25.64 -40.90
CA ALA A 501 29.33 26.46 -41.88
C ALA A 501 30.09 27.78 -42.18
N GLY A 502 30.86 28.33 -41.22
CA GLY A 502 31.65 29.55 -41.40
C GLY A 502 32.93 29.37 -42.24
N TRP A 503 33.37 28.14 -42.54
CA TRP A 503 34.61 27.89 -43.27
C TRP A 503 34.46 27.71 -44.81
N ARG A 504 33.28 27.85 -45.38
CA ARG A 504 33.09 27.88 -46.83
C ARG A 504 33.17 29.30 -47.38
N ARG A 505 34.38 29.85 -47.50
CA ARG A 505 34.60 31.03 -48.33
C ARG A 505 34.64 30.63 -49.81
N PRO A 506 33.87 31.29 -50.69
CA PRO A 506 34.00 31.06 -52.12
C PRO A 506 35.33 31.66 -52.63
N ARG A 507 36.11 30.86 -53.36
CA ARG A 507 37.23 31.36 -54.16
C ARG A 507 36.66 32.12 -55.34
N LEU A 508 36.82 33.43 -55.39
CA LEU A 508 36.63 34.24 -56.57
C LEU A 508 37.79 33.98 -57.46
N LYS A 509 37.49 33.78 -58.81
CA LYS A 509 38.44 33.84 -59.92
C LYS A 509 38.76 35.27 -60.23
#